data_0265e4ef7123a9e15de4645dede831a4
#
_entry.id   0265e4ef7123a9e15de4645dede831a4
#
_cell.length_a   1.000
_cell.length_b   1.000
_cell.length_c   1.000
_cell.angle_alpha   90.00
_cell.angle_beta   90.00
_cell.angle_gamma   90.00
#
_symmetry.space_group_name_H-M   'P 1'
#
loop_
_entity.id
_entity.type
_entity.pdbx_description
1 polymer ?
#
loop_
_entity_poly.entity_id
_entity_poly.type
_entity_poly.pdbx_seq_one_letter_code
_entity_poly.pdbx_strand_id
1 'polypeptide(L)'
;MTDLGMMTGKAALRLAKEESGLTRDEVAERLGVSHSVTKRYFNINDTYMPSLEMIPRLCLALGNDILMRWLEARLQGGESFSREEIEEEMV
;
A
#
# COMPACT_ATOMS: atom_id res chain seq x y z
N MET A 1 16.24 -4.16 11.20
CA MET A 1 15.34 -3.12 10.70
C MET A 1 14.82 -3.52 9.32
N THR A 2 13.51 -3.46 9.14
CA THR A 2 12.93 -3.86 7.86
C THR A 2 13.11 -2.75 6.84
N ASP A 3 13.67 -3.11 5.68
CA ASP A 3 13.79 -2.16 4.57
C ASP A 3 12.46 -2.12 3.81
N LEU A 4 11.79 -0.98 3.85
CA LEU A 4 10.51 -0.78 3.16
C LEU A 4 10.62 -1.07 1.66
N GLY A 5 11.72 -0.69 1.04
CA GLY A 5 11.91 -0.91 -0.39
C GLY A 5 11.99 -2.38 -0.79
N MET A 6 12.27 -3.26 0.15
CA MET A 6 12.34 -4.70 -0.09
C MET A 6 11.01 -5.42 0.18
N MET A 7 10.05 -4.73 0.76
CA MET A 7 8.73 -5.33 1.05
C MET A 7 7.86 -5.37 -0.20
N THR A 8 6.97 -6.37 -0.26
CA THR A 8 5.90 -6.37 -1.25
C THR A 8 4.84 -5.32 -0.87
N GLY A 9 4.01 -4.94 -1.83
CA GLY A 9 2.90 -4.04 -1.55
C GLY A 9 1.96 -4.57 -0.46
N LYS A 10 1.70 -5.88 -0.47
CA LYS A 10 0.86 -6.52 0.56
C LYS A 10 1.51 -6.42 1.95
N ALA A 11 2.80 -6.64 2.05
CA ALA A 11 3.51 -6.51 3.31
C ALA A 11 3.47 -5.06 3.82
N ALA A 12 3.63 -4.10 2.92
CA ALA A 12 3.54 -2.68 3.27
C ALA A 12 2.14 -2.31 3.76
N LEU A 13 1.09 -2.81 3.11
CA LEU A 13 -0.30 -2.60 3.54
C LEU A 13 -0.53 -3.14 4.95
N ARG A 14 -0.05 -4.34 5.21
CA ARG A 14 -0.19 -4.95 6.53
C ARG A 14 0.57 -4.18 7.60
N LEU A 15 1.80 -3.77 7.28
CA LEU A 15 2.60 -2.97 8.21
C LEU A 15 1.89 -1.65 8.55
N ALA A 16 1.37 -0.97 7.53
CA ALA A 16 0.66 0.29 7.74
C ALA A 16 -0.57 0.11 8.65
N LYS A 17 -1.31 -0.98 8.45
CA LYS A 17 -2.46 -1.32 9.29
C LYS A 17 -2.02 -1.62 10.73
N GLU A 18 -0.99 -2.44 10.90
CA GLU A 18 -0.47 -2.79 12.22
C GLU A 18 -0.01 -1.55 13.00
N GLU A 19 0.71 -0.66 12.34
CA GLU A 19 1.17 0.59 12.94
C GLU A 19 0.02 1.52 13.30
N SER A 20 -1.10 1.43 12.60
CA SER A 20 -2.28 2.25 12.88
C SER A 20 -2.99 1.84 14.17
N GLY A 21 -2.85 0.59 14.58
CA GLY A 21 -3.59 0.03 15.71
C GLY A 21 -5.07 -0.22 15.41
N LEU A 22 -5.50 -0.04 14.16
CA LEU A 22 -6.90 -0.20 13.78
C LEU A 22 -7.20 -1.63 13.34
N THR A 23 -8.45 -2.04 13.58
CA THR A 23 -8.97 -3.30 13.01
C THR A 23 -9.37 -3.08 11.55
N ARG A 24 -9.54 -4.17 10.80
CA ARG A 24 -10.03 -4.08 9.42
C ARG A 24 -11.39 -3.40 9.34
N ASP A 25 -12.25 -3.66 10.29
CA ASP A 25 -13.59 -3.06 10.34
C ASP A 25 -13.52 -1.55 10.53
N GLU A 26 -12.64 -1.10 11.43
CA GLU A 26 -12.40 0.33 11.65
C GLU A 26 -11.86 1.02 10.40
N VAL A 27 -10.94 0.35 9.70
CA VAL A 27 -10.40 0.87 8.44
C VAL A 27 -11.51 0.97 7.40
N ALA A 28 -12.35 -0.06 7.27
CA ALA A 28 -13.48 -0.05 6.33
C ALA A 28 -14.40 1.14 6.58
N GLU A 29 -14.72 1.40 7.85
CA GLU A 29 -15.56 2.53 8.22
C GLU A 29 -14.93 3.87 7.86
N ARG A 30 -13.65 4.04 8.13
CA ARG A 30 -12.93 5.28 7.83
C ARG A 30 -12.80 5.54 6.33
N LEU A 31 -12.64 4.47 5.55
CA LEU A 31 -12.53 4.57 4.10
C LEU A 31 -13.89 4.70 3.41
N GLY A 32 -14.95 4.27 4.07
CA GLY A 32 -16.27 4.20 3.45
C GLY A 32 -16.39 3.08 2.41
N VAL A 33 -15.63 2.00 2.59
CA VAL A 33 -15.66 0.83 1.70
C VAL A 33 -16.23 -0.37 2.45
N SER A 34 -16.57 -1.43 1.71
CA SER A 34 -17.12 -2.64 2.32
C SER A 34 -16.04 -3.39 3.12
N HIS A 35 -16.49 -4.15 4.12
CA HIS A 35 -15.61 -4.98 4.92
C HIS A 35 -14.90 -6.04 4.06
N SER A 36 -15.56 -6.55 3.04
CA SER A 36 -14.94 -7.53 2.14
C SER A 36 -13.79 -6.94 1.34
N VAL A 37 -13.85 -5.66 0.97
CA VAL A 37 -12.76 -4.97 0.27
C VAL A 37 -11.54 -4.85 1.19
N THR A 38 -11.72 -4.40 2.42
CA THR A 38 -10.60 -4.26 3.37
C THR A 38 -10.01 -5.63 3.72
N LYS A 39 -10.84 -6.65 3.82
CA LYS A 39 -10.37 -8.01 4.04
C LYS A 39 -9.41 -8.44 2.94
N ARG A 40 -9.74 -8.13 1.70
CA ARG A 40 -8.89 -8.46 0.55
C ARG A 40 -7.60 -7.64 0.54
N TYR A 41 -7.68 -6.34 0.86
CA TYR A 41 -6.47 -5.48 0.92
C TYR A 41 -5.42 -6.04 1.88
N PHE A 42 -5.85 -6.49 3.05
CA PHE A 42 -4.92 -6.89 4.12
C PHE A 42 -4.67 -8.40 4.21
N ASN A 43 -5.23 -9.16 3.28
CA ASN A 43 -4.96 -10.59 3.20
C ASN A 43 -3.74 -10.83 2.32
N ILE A 44 -2.66 -11.32 2.94
CA ILE A 44 -1.39 -11.52 2.23
C ILE A 44 -1.48 -12.54 1.09
N ASN A 45 -2.48 -13.42 1.15
CA ASN A 45 -2.70 -14.45 0.13
C ASN A 45 -3.57 -13.98 -1.02
N ASP A 46 -4.15 -12.78 -0.92
CA ASP A 46 -5.00 -12.22 -1.96
C ASP A 46 -4.18 -11.20 -2.77
N THR A 47 -4.28 -11.28 -4.08
CA THR A 47 -3.53 -10.36 -4.97
C THR A 47 -4.23 -9.02 -5.17
N TYR A 48 -5.42 -8.84 -4.63
CA TYR A 48 -6.18 -7.61 -4.78
C TYR A 48 -5.47 -6.44 -4.08
N MET A 49 -5.25 -5.37 -4.82
CA MET A 49 -4.54 -4.18 -4.33
C MET A 49 -5.42 -2.95 -4.46
N PRO A 50 -5.25 -1.96 -3.58
CA PRO A 50 -5.96 -0.69 -3.74
C PRO A 50 -5.48 0.04 -5.00
N SER A 51 -6.38 0.83 -5.58
CA SER A 51 -6.03 1.69 -6.71
C SER A 51 -5.09 2.79 -6.26
N LEU A 52 -4.43 3.45 -7.23
CA LEU A 52 -3.57 4.60 -6.94
C LEU A 52 -4.31 5.69 -6.17
N GLU A 53 -5.56 5.96 -6.55
CA GLU A 53 -6.37 6.98 -5.88
C GLU A 53 -6.69 6.62 -4.43
N MET A 54 -6.73 5.34 -4.13
CA MET A 54 -7.02 4.87 -2.78
C MET A 54 -5.82 5.02 -1.84
N ILE A 55 -4.59 5.06 -2.36
CA ILE A 55 -3.38 5.10 -1.52
C ILE A 55 -3.38 6.31 -0.58
N PRO A 56 -3.57 7.56 -1.05
CA PRO A 56 -3.64 8.69 -0.11
C PRO A 56 -4.77 8.56 0.90
N ARG A 57 -5.91 8.04 0.49
CA ARG A 57 -7.06 7.84 1.37
C ARG A 57 -6.75 6.82 2.46
N LEU A 58 -6.03 5.74 2.11
CA LEU A 58 -5.56 4.76 3.08
C LEU A 58 -4.61 5.39 4.09
N CYS A 59 -3.66 6.19 3.64
CA CYS A 59 -2.74 6.89 4.54
C CYS A 59 -3.50 7.76 5.54
N LEU A 60 -4.49 8.50 5.08
CA LEU A 60 -5.31 9.34 5.95
C LEU A 60 -6.12 8.50 6.93
N ALA A 61 -6.73 7.42 6.47
CA ALA A 61 -7.52 6.53 7.31
C ALA A 61 -6.68 5.84 8.36
N LEU A 62 -5.50 5.38 8.00
CA LEU A 62 -4.59 4.68 8.89
C LEU A 62 -3.80 5.63 9.80
N GLY A 63 -3.73 6.91 9.44
CA GLY A 63 -3.02 7.90 10.22
C GLY A 63 -1.50 7.80 10.12
N ASN A 64 -0.98 7.20 9.06
CA ASN A 64 0.45 7.13 8.81
C ASN A 64 0.74 7.18 7.31
N ASP A 65 1.98 7.42 6.96
CA ASP A 65 2.43 7.57 5.58
C ASP A 65 3.26 6.38 5.09
N ILE A 66 3.13 5.23 5.73
CA ILE A 66 3.97 4.06 5.43
C ILE A 66 3.86 3.66 3.96
N LEU A 67 2.64 3.67 3.40
CA LEU A 67 2.45 3.32 1.99
C LEU A 67 3.16 4.28 1.05
N MET A 68 3.14 5.57 1.37
CA MET A 68 3.84 6.58 0.57
C MET A 68 5.35 6.40 0.68
N ARG A 69 5.84 6.13 1.89
CA ARG A 69 7.26 5.85 2.09
C ARG A 69 7.71 4.58 1.40
N TRP A 70 6.83 3.57 1.35
CA TRP A 70 7.13 2.35 0.61
C TRP A 70 7.29 2.62 -0.88
N LEU A 71 6.38 3.39 -1.46
CA LEU A 71 6.46 3.78 -2.88
C LEU A 71 7.76 4.54 -3.16
N GLU A 72 8.09 5.48 -2.30
CA GLU A 72 9.32 6.28 -2.42
C GLU A 72 10.57 5.41 -2.30
N ALA A 73 10.59 4.49 -1.33
CA ALA A 73 11.71 3.57 -1.14
C ALA A 73 11.90 2.65 -2.34
N ARG A 74 10.81 2.17 -2.93
CA ARG A 74 10.85 1.36 -4.16
C ARG A 74 11.43 2.14 -5.32
N LEU A 75 11.04 3.39 -5.44
CA LEU A 75 11.52 4.26 -6.51
C LEU A 75 13.01 4.57 -6.34
N GLN A 76 13.46 4.82 -5.12
CA GLN A 76 14.86 5.10 -4.81
C GLN A 76 15.74 3.86 -4.94
N GLY A 77 15.21 2.69 -4.59
CA GLY A 77 15.89 1.41 -4.75
C GLY A 77 16.17 1.04 -6.18
N GLY A 78 15.32 1.45 -7.07
CA GLY A 78 15.50 1.71 -8.48
C GLY A 78 15.86 0.60 -9.44
N GLU A 79 16.37 -0.52 -9.00
CA GLU A 79 16.92 -1.54 -9.90
C GLU A 79 15.86 -2.21 -10.77
N SER A 80 14.63 -2.24 -10.31
CA SER A 80 13.55 -2.88 -11.04
C SER A 80 12.91 -2.00 -12.10
N PHE A 81 13.29 -0.71 -12.15
CA PHE A 81 12.72 0.21 -13.12
C PHE A 81 13.83 0.79 -13.99
N SER A 82 13.82 0.46 -15.27
CA SER A 82 14.63 1.20 -16.21
C SER A 82 13.79 2.39 -16.70
N ARG A 83 14.48 3.44 -17.11
CA ARG A 83 13.83 4.61 -17.69
C ARG A 83 13.03 4.24 -18.93
N GLU A 84 13.52 3.28 -19.69
CA GLU A 84 12.86 2.79 -20.90
C GLU A 84 11.53 2.12 -20.59
N GLU A 85 11.47 1.32 -19.53
CA GLU A 85 10.23 0.66 -19.11
C GLU A 85 9.17 1.68 -18.71
N ILE A 86 9.55 2.72 -18.00
CA ILE A 86 8.63 3.78 -17.63
C ILE A 86 8.09 4.53 -18.86
N GLU A 87 8.96 4.83 -19.80
CA GLU A 87 8.57 5.52 -21.02
C GLU A 87 7.61 4.68 -21.87
N GLU A 88 7.83 3.37 -21.96
CA GLU A 88 6.93 2.47 -22.67
C GLU A 88 5.53 2.44 -22.05
N GLU A 89 5.44 2.42 -20.74
CA GLU A 89 4.15 2.41 -20.05
C GLU A 89 3.38 3.72 -20.22
N MET A 90 4.06 4.80 -20.44
CA MET A 90 3.46 6.13 -20.61
C MET A 90 2.98 6.42 -22.03
N VAL A 91 3.31 5.61 -22.97
CA VAL A 91 2.95 5.82 -24.38
C VAL A 91 1.59 5.25 -24.75
#